data_0d12317f730cbdbb727b9f9831dad6a0
#
_entry.id   0d12317f730cbdbb727b9f9831dad6a0
#
_cell.length_a   1.000
_cell.length_b   1.000
_cell.length_c   1.000
_cell.angle_alpha   90.00
_cell.angle_beta   90.00
_cell.angle_gamma   90.00
#
_symmetry.space_group_name_H-M   'P 1'
#
loop_
_entity.id
_entity.type
_entity.pdbx_description
1 polymer ?
#
loop_
_entity_poly.entity_id
_entity_poly.type
_entity_poly.pdbx_seq_one_letter_code
_entity_poly.pdbx_strand_id
1 'polypeptide(L)'
;MRSLIDIQSRLAALGLYHGPLDGADSTLTRTAVAAFQGSRGLIRDGIAGPVTQAQLFPELPDVSLGRDVDPPAAEPTHIAPVWPRQADVERVFGAPGTHQTMLVPPYPLWLAWETPTPVNRFSIHEAVHDSALRCLTRVADAYDAAARVALGLDRWGGCLNVRPMAGGTRLSMHAWGIALDFDPDRNALRMDHGAARLAQPDAATFWRIWEDEGWVSLGRIRDFDWMHVQAARL
;
A
#
# COMPACT_ATOMS: atom_id res chain seq x y z
N MET A 1 19.10 3.60 1.82
CA MET A 1 18.66 3.32 0.43
C MET A 1 19.79 3.70 -0.51
N ARG A 2 20.17 2.86 -1.47
CA ARG A 2 21.26 3.14 -2.43
C ARG A 2 20.76 4.14 -3.49
N SER A 3 21.69 4.94 -4.03
CA SER A 3 21.36 5.88 -5.11
C SER A 3 21.06 5.14 -6.43
N LEU A 4 20.39 5.79 -7.38
CA LEU A 4 20.18 5.19 -8.72
C LEU A 4 21.50 4.93 -9.46
N ILE A 5 22.53 5.72 -9.24
CA ILE A 5 23.87 5.47 -9.79
C ILE A 5 24.45 4.15 -9.25
N ASP A 6 24.30 3.88 -7.94
CA ASP A 6 24.75 2.62 -7.35
C ASP A 6 24.00 1.43 -7.95
N ILE A 7 22.70 1.58 -8.15
CA ILE A 7 21.83 0.56 -8.75
C ILE A 7 22.24 0.30 -10.20
N GLN A 8 22.41 1.33 -11.02
CA GLN A 8 22.89 1.22 -12.39
C GLN A 8 24.27 0.55 -12.45
N SER A 9 25.21 0.97 -11.59
CA SER A 9 26.54 0.40 -11.51
C SER A 9 26.50 -1.10 -11.15
N ARG A 10 25.67 -1.48 -10.20
CA ARG A 10 25.51 -2.88 -9.80
C ARG A 10 24.87 -3.73 -10.90
N LEU A 11 23.85 -3.21 -11.58
CA LEU A 11 23.21 -3.88 -12.71
C LEU A 11 24.18 -4.03 -13.90
N ALA A 12 25.03 -3.04 -14.14
CA ALA A 12 26.09 -3.12 -15.14
C ALA A 12 27.12 -4.20 -14.81
N ALA A 13 27.54 -4.28 -13.54
CA ALA A 13 28.45 -5.34 -13.07
C ALA A 13 27.84 -6.75 -13.19
N LEU A 14 26.51 -6.86 -13.17
CA LEU A 14 25.77 -8.10 -13.41
C LEU A 14 25.47 -8.36 -14.91
N GLY A 15 25.91 -7.51 -15.82
CA GLY A 15 25.67 -7.63 -17.26
C GLY A 15 24.22 -7.34 -17.69
N LEU A 16 23.42 -6.73 -16.81
CA LEU A 16 22.02 -6.44 -17.05
C LEU A 16 21.73 -5.01 -17.49
N TYR A 17 22.74 -4.11 -17.39
CA TYR A 17 22.60 -2.70 -17.77
C TYR A 17 23.79 -2.25 -18.63
N HIS A 18 23.47 -1.62 -19.77
CA HIS A 18 24.46 -1.13 -20.74
C HIS A 18 24.29 0.36 -21.06
N GLY A 19 23.50 1.08 -20.23
CA GLY A 19 23.28 2.51 -20.37
C GLY A 19 24.28 3.37 -19.59
N PRO A 20 24.13 4.71 -19.64
CA PRO A 20 24.96 5.63 -18.88
C PRO A 20 24.70 5.51 -17.36
N LEU A 21 25.77 5.63 -16.56
CA LEU A 21 25.69 5.63 -15.09
C LEU A 21 25.42 7.06 -14.59
N ASP A 22 24.25 7.58 -14.88
CA ASP A 22 23.87 8.99 -14.68
C ASP A 22 22.87 9.24 -13.57
N GLY A 23 22.38 8.15 -12.94
CA GLY A 23 21.34 8.22 -11.90
C GLY A 23 19.95 8.53 -12.45
N ALA A 24 19.76 8.53 -13.77
CA ALA A 24 18.45 8.77 -14.35
C ALA A 24 17.55 7.54 -14.24
N ASP A 25 16.29 7.75 -13.86
CA ASP A 25 15.24 6.73 -13.87
C ASP A 25 14.67 6.59 -15.30
N SER A 26 15.51 6.08 -16.20
CA SER A 26 15.20 5.90 -17.62
C SER A 26 14.51 4.56 -17.90
N THR A 27 13.92 4.42 -19.07
CA THR A 27 13.38 3.12 -19.55
C THR A 27 14.45 2.03 -19.54
N LEU A 28 15.71 2.34 -19.86
CA LEU A 28 16.82 1.40 -19.81
C LEU A 28 17.10 0.94 -18.39
N THR A 29 17.11 1.87 -17.42
CA THR A 29 17.28 1.56 -15.99
C THR A 29 16.16 0.65 -15.50
N ARG A 30 14.91 0.98 -15.77
CA ARG A 30 13.74 0.18 -15.37
C ARG A 30 13.73 -1.21 -16.01
N THR A 31 14.08 -1.32 -17.27
CA THR A 31 14.19 -2.60 -17.97
C THR A 31 15.23 -3.51 -17.32
N ALA A 32 16.40 -2.96 -16.97
CA ALA A 32 17.46 -3.70 -16.30
C ALA A 32 17.06 -4.15 -14.88
N VAL A 33 16.37 -3.29 -14.14
CA VAL A 33 15.79 -3.65 -12.83
C VAL A 33 14.78 -4.78 -12.98
N ALA A 34 13.86 -4.71 -13.96
CA ALA A 34 12.87 -5.77 -14.21
C ALA A 34 13.53 -7.09 -14.63
N ALA A 35 14.61 -7.05 -15.41
CA ALA A 35 15.38 -8.24 -15.77
C ALA A 35 16.02 -8.88 -14.53
N PHE A 36 16.63 -8.08 -13.65
CA PHE A 36 17.17 -8.55 -12.38
C PHE A 36 16.10 -9.17 -11.50
N GLN A 37 14.98 -8.48 -11.33
CA GLN A 37 13.83 -8.97 -10.56
C GLN A 37 13.35 -10.33 -11.07
N GLY A 38 13.23 -10.50 -12.39
CA GLY A 38 12.86 -11.78 -13.00
C GLY A 38 13.87 -12.89 -12.70
N SER A 39 15.18 -12.61 -12.69
CA SER A 39 16.23 -13.57 -12.36
C SER A 39 16.23 -14.01 -10.90
N ARG A 40 15.59 -13.22 -10.02
CA ARG A 40 15.50 -13.48 -8.57
C ARG A 40 14.10 -13.92 -8.13
N GLY A 41 13.17 -14.16 -9.05
CA GLY A 41 11.80 -14.53 -8.72
C GLY A 41 10.99 -13.40 -8.06
N LEU A 42 11.46 -12.15 -8.18
CA LEU A 42 10.77 -10.96 -7.69
C LEU A 42 9.72 -10.48 -8.71
N ILE A 43 8.82 -9.62 -8.27
CA ILE A 43 7.87 -8.96 -9.15
C ILE A 43 8.64 -8.04 -10.11
N ARG A 44 8.40 -8.21 -11.41
CA ARG A 44 9.11 -7.51 -12.49
C ARG A 44 8.48 -6.12 -12.77
N ASP A 45 8.47 -5.24 -11.77
CA ASP A 45 7.90 -3.90 -11.89
C ASP A 45 8.89 -2.82 -12.38
N GLY A 46 10.17 -3.17 -12.47
CA GLY A 46 11.22 -2.25 -12.90
C GLY A 46 11.57 -1.19 -11.84
N ILE A 47 11.09 -1.31 -10.62
CA ILE A 47 11.35 -0.39 -9.51
C ILE A 47 12.35 -1.04 -8.55
N ALA A 48 13.50 -0.40 -8.32
CA ALA A 48 14.48 -0.87 -7.38
C ALA A 48 14.09 -0.51 -5.93
N GLY A 49 12.96 -1.05 -5.46
CA GLY A 49 12.48 -0.92 -4.09
C GLY A 49 13.38 -1.66 -3.06
N PRO A 50 13.05 -1.55 -1.75
CA PRO A 50 13.87 -2.13 -0.68
C PRO A 50 14.20 -3.61 -0.88
N VAL A 51 13.22 -4.44 -1.28
CA VAL A 51 13.41 -5.87 -1.54
C VAL A 51 14.37 -6.10 -2.72
N THR A 52 14.19 -5.35 -3.80
CA THR A 52 15.08 -5.42 -4.97
C THR A 52 16.49 -4.98 -4.61
N GLN A 53 16.64 -3.89 -3.84
CA GLN A 53 17.95 -3.41 -3.40
C GLN A 53 18.64 -4.39 -2.46
N ALA A 54 17.94 -5.02 -1.52
CA ALA A 54 18.50 -6.04 -0.64
C ALA A 54 19.05 -7.24 -1.44
N GLN A 55 18.37 -7.65 -2.49
CA GLN A 55 18.81 -8.72 -3.38
C GLN A 55 19.94 -8.28 -4.33
N LEU A 56 19.96 -7.02 -4.73
CA LEU A 56 20.95 -6.44 -5.64
C LEU A 56 22.29 -6.20 -4.92
N PHE A 57 22.23 -5.86 -3.63
CA PHE A 57 23.38 -5.59 -2.76
C PHE A 57 23.32 -6.49 -1.53
N PRO A 58 23.51 -7.83 -1.68
CA PRO A 58 23.65 -8.68 -0.53
C PRO A 58 24.89 -8.21 0.24
N GLU A 59 24.72 -7.77 1.47
CA GLU A 59 25.84 -7.42 2.33
C GLU A 59 26.66 -8.69 2.53
N LEU A 60 27.95 -8.62 2.19
CA LEU A 60 28.89 -9.64 2.59
C LEU A 60 28.93 -9.63 4.13
N PRO A 61 28.86 -10.79 4.80
CA PRO A 61 29.02 -10.82 6.24
C PRO A 61 30.34 -10.16 6.60
N ASP A 62 30.31 -9.13 7.42
CA ASP A 62 31.50 -8.46 7.95
C ASP A 62 32.26 -9.49 8.81
N VAL A 63 33.39 -9.96 8.32
CA VAL A 63 34.27 -10.84 9.07
C VAL A 63 35.12 -10.00 10.02
N SER A 64 34.50 -9.36 10.99
CA SER A 64 35.18 -8.81 12.15
C SER A 64 35.16 -9.83 13.27
N LEU A 65 36.38 -10.34 13.52
CA LEU A 65 36.73 -11.24 14.61
C LEU A 65 36.29 -10.65 15.98
N GLY A 66 35.40 -11.38 16.64
CA GLY A 66 35.30 -11.40 18.07
C GLY A 66 34.43 -10.34 18.73
N ARG A 67 33.15 -10.65 18.85
CA ARG A 67 32.35 -10.49 20.07
C ARG A 67 31.12 -11.38 19.92
N ASP A 68 30.86 -12.21 20.92
CA ASP A 68 29.62 -12.96 21.08
C ASP A 68 28.49 -11.96 21.27
N VAL A 69 27.87 -11.58 20.15
CA VAL A 69 26.58 -10.86 20.14
C VAL A 69 25.60 -11.89 19.58
N ASP A 70 24.65 -12.31 20.39
CA ASP A 70 23.52 -13.09 19.91
C ASP A 70 23.01 -12.48 18.59
N PRO A 71 22.74 -13.28 17.55
CA PRO A 71 22.18 -12.76 16.32
C PRO A 71 20.91 -11.98 16.68
N PRO A 72 20.71 -10.78 16.12
CA PRO A 72 19.45 -10.05 16.34
C PRO A 72 18.32 -11.01 16.04
N ALA A 73 17.37 -11.14 16.98
CA ALA A 73 16.20 -11.96 16.81
C ALA A 73 15.60 -11.63 15.43
N ALA A 74 15.40 -12.65 14.61
CA ALA A 74 14.78 -12.48 13.30
C ALA A 74 13.50 -11.67 13.51
N GLU A 75 13.40 -10.50 12.82
CA GLU A 75 12.17 -9.71 12.86
C GLU A 75 11.01 -10.68 12.63
N PRO A 76 9.99 -10.68 13.48
CA PRO A 76 8.90 -11.63 13.37
C PRO A 76 8.32 -11.50 11.96
N THR A 77 8.33 -12.60 11.22
CA THR A 77 7.76 -12.64 9.86
C THR A 77 6.32 -12.18 9.98
N HIS A 78 6.02 -10.98 9.47
CA HIS A 78 4.66 -10.47 9.52
C HIS A 78 3.77 -11.38 8.67
N ILE A 79 2.87 -12.10 9.32
CA ILE A 79 1.85 -12.89 8.64
C ILE A 79 0.62 -11.99 8.47
N ALA A 80 0.27 -11.72 7.22
CA ALA A 80 -0.91 -10.92 6.91
C ALA A 80 -2.18 -11.51 7.56
N PRO A 81 -3.03 -10.69 8.16
CA PRO A 81 -4.31 -11.15 8.71
C PRO A 81 -5.19 -11.78 7.61
N VAL A 82 -5.91 -12.84 7.97
CA VAL A 82 -6.96 -13.40 7.11
C VAL A 82 -8.30 -12.82 7.55
N TRP A 83 -8.75 -11.79 6.86
CA TRP A 83 -10.00 -11.11 7.17
C TRP A 83 -11.22 -12.00 6.92
N PRO A 84 -12.36 -11.80 7.65
CA PRO A 84 -13.57 -12.58 7.48
C PRO A 84 -14.20 -12.36 6.10
N ARG A 85 -15.15 -13.23 5.73
CA ARG A 85 -16.06 -12.93 4.61
C ARG A 85 -17.04 -11.84 5.01
N GLN A 86 -17.51 -11.03 4.05
CA GLN A 86 -18.55 -10.01 4.30
C GLN A 86 -19.79 -10.55 5.03
N ALA A 87 -20.17 -11.81 4.80
CA ALA A 87 -21.28 -12.45 5.49
C ALA A 87 -21.01 -12.72 6.98
N ASP A 88 -19.75 -12.78 7.40
CA ASP A 88 -19.32 -13.10 8.76
C ASP A 88 -18.89 -11.86 9.57
N VAL A 89 -18.93 -10.67 8.96
CA VAL A 89 -18.37 -9.44 9.54
C VAL A 89 -18.99 -9.12 10.90
N GLU A 90 -20.31 -9.20 11.04
CA GLU A 90 -20.99 -8.90 12.29
C GLU A 90 -20.61 -9.90 13.40
N ARG A 91 -20.43 -11.18 13.05
CA ARG A 91 -19.99 -12.20 14.00
C ARG A 91 -18.56 -11.98 14.50
N VAL A 92 -17.67 -11.41 13.64
CA VAL A 92 -16.25 -11.22 13.95
C VAL A 92 -15.98 -9.86 14.58
N PHE A 93 -16.61 -8.81 14.08
CA PHE A 93 -16.36 -7.42 14.48
C PHE A 93 -17.46 -6.84 15.40
N GLY A 94 -18.49 -7.61 15.71
CA GLY A 94 -19.62 -7.15 16.56
C GLY A 94 -20.64 -6.31 15.80
N ALA A 95 -21.48 -5.60 16.53
CA ALA A 95 -22.52 -4.76 15.94
C ALA A 95 -21.93 -3.55 15.19
N PRO A 96 -22.58 -3.07 14.12
CA PRO A 96 -22.14 -1.89 13.40
C PRO A 96 -21.88 -0.68 14.32
N GLY A 97 -20.78 0.03 14.09
CA GLY A 97 -20.40 1.22 14.87
C GLY A 97 -19.80 0.93 16.24
N THR A 98 -19.70 -0.33 16.68
CA THR A 98 -19.08 -0.70 17.96
C THR A 98 -17.57 -0.95 17.81
N HIS A 99 -16.86 -1.07 18.94
CA HIS A 99 -15.42 -1.36 19.00
C HIS A 99 -14.53 -0.40 18.19
N GLN A 100 -14.88 0.88 18.22
CA GLN A 100 -14.14 1.91 17.50
C GLN A 100 -13.01 2.49 18.34
N THR A 101 -11.89 2.76 17.67
CA THR A 101 -10.75 3.51 18.21
C THR A 101 -10.36 4.63 17.25
N MET A 102 -9.43 5.49 17.63
CA MET A 102 -8.96 6.59 16.80
C MET A 102 -7.60 6.27 16.18
N LEU A 103 -7.49 6.35 14.86
CA LEU A 103 -6.25 6.26 14.13
C LEU A 103 -5.76 7.67 13.76
N VAL A 104 -4.49 7.95 14.08
CA VAL A 104 -3.77 9.16 13.63
C VAL A 104 -2.99 8.78 12.37
N PRO A 105 -3.30 9.35 11.20
CA PRO A 105 -2.59 9.01 9.97
C PRO A 105 -1.13 9.49 10.02
N PRO A 106 -0.16 8.73 9.44
CA PRO A 106 1.26 9.08 9.46
C PRO A 106 1.64 10.19 8.47
N TYR A 107 0.70 10.66 7.67
CA TYR A 107 0.85 11.79 6.75
C TYR A 107 -0.43 12.61 6.67
N PRO A 108 -0.36 13.88 6.25
CA PRO A 108 -1.54 14.74 6.15
C PRO A 108 -2.62 14.15 5.24
N LEU A 109 -3.85 14.10 5.76
CA LEU A 109 -5.06 13.78 5.00
C LEU A 109 -6.00 15.00 5.00
N TRP A 110 -6.74 15.18 3.90
CA TRP A 110 -7.66 16.27 3.69
C TRP A 110 -9.04 15.72 3.29
N LEU A 111 -10.11 16.22 3.85
CA LEU A 111 -11.46 15.85 3.45
C LEU A 111 -11.64 16.08 1.94
N ALA A 112 -12.05 15.05 1.22
CA ALA A 112 -12.15 15.11 -0.23
C ALA A 112 -13.20 16.13 -0.70
N TRP A 113 -14.33 16.24 0.01
CA TRP A 113 -15.45 17.12 -0.32
C TRP A 113 -15.38 18.50 0.34
N GLU A 114 -14.40 18.78 1.18
CA GLU A 114 -14.25 20.05 1.91
C GLU A 114 -12.77 20.38 2.11
N THR A 115 -12.07 20.58 1.02
CA THR A 115 -10.65 20.98 1.05
C THR A 115 -10.54 22.51 1.29
N PRO A 116 -9.68 22.99 2.23
CA PRO A 116 -8.58 22.27 2.89
C PRO A 116 -8.86 21.83 4.35
N THR A 117 -9.93 21.10 4.62
CA THR A 117 -10.21 20.61 5.97
C THR A 117 -9.31 19.42 6.33
N PRO A 118 -8.40 19.54 7.34
CA PRO A 118 -7.48 18.48 7.70
C PRO A 118 -8.16 17.36 8.47
N VAL A 119 -7.77 16.12 8.22
CA VAL A 119 -8.16 14.93 8.96
C VAL A 119 -7.01 14.49 9.85
N ASN A 120 -6.95 15.01 11.08
CA ASN A 120 -5.89 14.72 12.03
C ASN A 120 -6.00 13.33 12.68
N ARG A 121 -7.22 12.77 12.71
CA ARG A 121 -7.55 11.43 13.21
C ARG A 121 -8.91 11.02 12.68
N PHE A 122 -9.15 9.72 12.60
CA PHE A 122 -10.45 9.18 12.20
C PHE A 122 -10.82 7.93 12.98
N SER A 123 -12.12 7.62 13.07
CA SER A 123 -12.64 6.44 13.74
C SER A 123 -12.45 5.20 12.86
N ILE A 124 -11.93 4.13 13.43
CA ILE A 124 -11.68 2.84 12.79
C ILE A 124 -11.93 1.72 13.80
N HIS A 125 -12.33 0.53 13.34
CA HIS A 125 -12.48 -0.60 14.24
C HIS A 125 -11.15 -1.02 14.85
N GLU A 126 -11.12 -1.28 16.18
CA GLU A 126 -9.90 -1.60 16.93
C GLU A 126 -9.13 -2.80 16.36
N ALA A 127 -9.84 -3.84 15.89
CA ALA A 127 -9.22 -5.06 15.36
C ALA A 127 -8.45 -4.85 14.03
N VAL A 128 -8.71 -3.78 13.30
CA VAL A 128 -8.02 -3.47 12.02
C VAL A 128 -7.09 -2.27 12.13
N HIS A 129 -7.07 -1.58 13.27
CA HIS A 129 -6.31 -0.36 13.51
C HIS A 129 -4.83 -0.50 13.14
N ASP A 130 -4.13 -1.48 13.73
CA ASP A 130 -2.69 -1.63 13.55
C ASP A 130 -2.33 -2.05 12.10
N SER A 131 -3.17 -2.88 11.47
CA SER A 131 -3.01 -3.25 10.06
C SER A 131 -3.16 -2.03 9.14
N ALA A 132 -4.21 -1.22 9.35
CA ALA A 132 -4.41 0.02 8.61
C ALA A 132 -3.27 1.02 8.83
N LEU A 133 -2.79 1.16 10.07
CA LEU A 133 -1.66 2.03 10.38
C LEU A 133 -0.38 1.57 9.67
N ARG A 134 -0.08 0.26 9.63
CA ARG A 134 1.05 -0.28 8.86
C ARG A 134 0.91 0.02 7.37
N CYS A 135 -0.30 -0.17 6.78
CA CYS A 135 -0.54 0.18 5.38
C CYS A 135 -0.26 1.66 5.12
N LEU A 136 -0.84 2.56 5.92
CA LEU A 136 -0.64 4.00 5.76
C LEU A 136 0.82 4.41 5.95
N THR A 137 1.54 3.79 6.88
CA THR A 137 2.99 4.03 7.07
C THR A 137 3.78 3.58 5.84
N ARG A 138 3.51 2.39 5.31
CA ARG A 138 4.13 1.91 4.07
C ARG A 138 3.81 2.80 2.87
N VAL A 139 2.60 3.38 2.80
CA VAL A 139 2.25 4.38 1.78
C VAL A 139 3.08 5.65 1.95
N ALA A 140 3.28 6.13 3.19
CA ALA A 140 4.13 7.29 3.46
C ALA A 140 5.59 7.05 3.05
N ASP A 141 6.10 5.84 3.24
CA ASP A 141 7.46 5.44 2.88
C ASP A 141 7.64 5.23 1.37
N ALA A 142 6.61 4.70 0.69
CA ALA A 142 6.66 4.38 -0.74
C ALA A 142 6.46 5.60 -1.66
N TYR A 143 5.73 6.61 -1.19
CA TYR A 143 5.38 7.80 -1.97
C TYR A 143 5.78 9.07 -1.21
N ASP A 144 6.50 9.96 -1.84
CA ASP A 144 6.73 11.30 -1.30
C ASP A 144 5.44 12.15 -1.27
N ALA A 145 5.51 13.34 -0.68
CA ALA A 145 4.33 14.20 -0.55
C ALA A 145 3.72 14.59 -1.89
N ALA A 146 4.55 14.87 -2.91
CA ALA A 146 4.08 15.25 -4.23
C ALA A 146 3.38 14.09 -4.95
N ALA A 147 3.93 12.88 -4.85
CA ALA A 147 3.33 11.67 -5.40
C ALA A 147 2.00 11.34 -4.72
N ARG A 148 1.89 11.48 -3.39
CA ARG A 148 0.62 11.28 -2.67
C ARG A 148 -0.46 12.24 -3.14
N VAL A 149 -0.14 13.52 -3.31
CA VAL A 149 -1.06 14.53 -3.87
C VAL A 149 -1.46 14.19 -5.30
N ALA A 150 -0.50 13.85 -6.16
CA ALA A 150 -0.77 13.51 -7.56
C ALA A 150 -1.69 12.28 -7.70
N LEU A 151 -1.51 11.28 -6.84
CA LEU A 151 -2.34 10.08 -6.77
C LEU A 151 -3.66 10.30 -6.02
N GLY A 152 -3.78 11.34 -5.18
CA GLY A 152 -4.92 11.59 -4.31
C GLY A 152 -4.95 10.71 -3.05
N LEU A 153 -3.79 10.18 -2.65
CA LEU A 153 -3.67 9.38 -1.44
C LEU A 153 -3.77 10.22 -0.16
N ASP A 154 -3.69 11.54 -0.29
CA ASP A 154 -3.96 12.54 0.74
C ASP A 154 -5.44 12.99 0.79
N ARG A 155 -6.27 12.57 -0.20
CA ARG A 155 -7.70 12.92 -0.30
C ARG A 155 -8.55 11.87 0.41
N TRP A 156 -9.03 12.20 1.58
CA TRP A 156 -9.76 11.29 2.47
C TRP A 156 -11.24 11.21 2.12
N GLY A 157 -11.71 10.01 1.77
CA GLY A 157 -13.12 9.71 1.46
C GLY A 157 -13.91 9.14 2.65
N GLY A 158 -13.24 8.71 3.73
CA GLY A 158 -13.91 8.25 4.96
C GLY A 158 -13.57 6.83 5.39
N CYS A 159 -13.98 6.50 6.64
CA CYS A 159 -13.85 5.15 7.20
C CYS A 159 -15.19 4.73 7.83
N LEU A 160 -15.49 5.15 9.07
CA LEU A 160 -16.75 4.78 9.74
C LEU A 160 -17.95 5.54 9.19
N ASN A 161 -18.93 4.80 8.66
CA ASN A 161 -20.21 5.34 8.22
C ASN A 161 -21.28 4.25 8.27
N VAL A 162 -22.15 4.27 9.28
CA VAL A 162 -23.21 3.27 9.46
C VAL A 162 -24.34 3.52 8.48
N ARG A 163 -24.25 2.90 7.30
CA ARG A 163 -25.23 3.01 6.22
C ARG A 163 -25.32 1.73 5.40
N PRO A 164 -26.43 1.49 4.70
CA PRO A 164 -26.49 0.47 3.66
C PRO A 164 -25.52 0.77 2.49
N MET A 165 -25.14 -0.27 1.76
CA MET A 165 -24.47 -0.13 0.47
C MET A 165 -25.37 0.59 -0.53
N ALA A 166 -24.79 1.36 -1.44
CA ALA A 166 -25.54 2.08 -2.47
C ALA A 166 -26.40 1.10 -3.31
N GLY A 167 -27.70 1.36 -3.36
CA GLY A 167 -28.68 0.54 -4.11
C GLY A 167 -29.04 -0.79 -3.46
N GLY A 168 -28.69 -1.03 -2.18
CA GLY A 168 -28.99 -2.27 -1.48
C GLY A 168 -29.45 -2.07 -0.04
N THR A 169 -29.80 -3.18 0.63
CA THR A 169 -30.21 -3.20 2.04
C THR A 169 -29.11 -3.71 2.97
N ARG A 170 -28.11 -4.40 2.43
CA ARG A 170 -26.97 -4.88 3.23
C ARG A 170 -26.08 -3.71 3.64
N LEU A 171 -25.57 -3.74 4.87
CA LEU A 171 -24.66 -2.71 5.36
C LEU A 171 -23.35 -2.70 4.60
N SER A 172 -22.83 -1.50 4.38
CA SER A 172 -21.48 -1.27 3.85
C SER A 172 -20.44 -1.72 4.87
N MET A 173 -19.23 -2.10 4.44
CA MET A 173 -18.10 -2.41 5.32
C MET A 173 -17.66 -1.18 6.14
N HIS A 174 -17.97 0.01 5.68
CA HIS A 174 -17.84 1.25 6.45
C HIS A 174 -18.70 1.26 7.72
N ALA A 175 -19.78 0.49 7.78
CA ALA A 175 -20.65 0.45 8.96
C ALA A 175 -19.91 -0.11 10.20
N TRP A 176 -18.87 -0.88 10.00
CA TRP A 176 -18.01 -1.40 11.06
C TRP A 176 -16.70 -0.63 11.23
N GLY A 177 -16.42 0.38 10.38
CA GLY A 177 -15.13 1.07 10.39
C GLY A 177 -13.98 0.15 9.95
N ILE A 178 -14.25 -0.78 9.02
CA ILE A 178 -13.27 -1.73 8.46
C ILE A 178 -13.03 -1.50 6.96
N ALA A 179 -13.40 -0.33 6.45
CA ALA A 179 -13.17 0.10 5.08
C ALA A 179 -12.69 1.56 5.05
N LEU A 180 -11.86 1.88 4.07
CA LEU A 180 -11.33 3.21 3.84
C LEU A 180 -11.51 3.59 2.38
N ASP A 181 -11.86 4.87 2.13
CA ASP A 181 -11.98 5.43 0.80
C ASP A 181 -10.94 6.55 0.59
N PHE A 182 -10.34 6.55 -0.60
CA PHE A 182 -9.36 7.55 -1.04
C PHE A 182 -9.80 8.21 -2.34
N ASP A 183 -9.76 9.54 -2.40
CA ASP A 183 -10.03 10.35 -3.58
C ASP A 183 -11.31 9.97 -4.35
N PRO A 184 -12.48 10.10 -3.70
CA PRO A 184 -13.77 9.68 -4.28
C PRO A 184 -14.13 10.45 -5.55
N ASP A 185 -13.60 11.66 -5.75
CA ASP A 185 -13.89 12.48 -6.94
C ASP A 185 -13.34 11.86 -8.22
N ARG A 186 -12.10 11.30 -8.15
CA ARG A 186 -11.44 10.69 -9.31
C ARG A 186 -11.53 9.17 -9.34
N ASN A 187 -12.23 8.55 -8.34
CA ASN A 187 -12.37 7.09 -8.21
C ASN A 187 -13.81 6.70 -7.82
N ALA A 188 -14.80 7.45 -8.29
CA ALA A 188 -16.19 7.28 -7.89
C ALA A 188 -16.69 5.85 -8.12
N LEU A 189 -17.67 5.44 -7.30
CA LEU A 189 -18.22 4.07 -7.21
C LEU A 189 -18.40 3.35 -8.57
N ARG A 190 -18.81 4.06 -9.62
CA ARG A 190 -19.10 3.48 -10.93
C ARG A 190 -17.99 3.66 -11.96
N MET A 191 -16.86 4.22 -11.57
CA MET A 191 -15.69 4.33 -12.46
C MET A 191 -15.00 2.97 -12.57
N ASP A 192 -14.71 2.58 -13.81
CA ASP A 192 -13.90 1.41 -14.16
C ASP A 192 -12.41 1.79 -14.26
N HIS A 193 -11.56 0.81 -14.58
CA HIS A 193 -10.11 1.00 -14.72
C HIS A 193 -9.72 2.02 -15.80
N GLY A 194 -10.58 2.26 -16.79
CA GLY A 194 -10.32 3.23 -17.86
C GLY A 194 -10.46 4.69 -17.40
N ALA A 195 -11.29 4.93 -16.36
CA ALA A 195 -11.61 6.27 -15.87
C ALA A 195 -10.99 6.58 -14.49
N ALA A 196 -10.86 5.59 -13.62
CA ALA A 196 -10.43 5.79 -12.25
C ALA A 196 -8.93 6.14 -12.13
N ARG A 197 -8.61 7.13 -11.31
CA ARG A 197 -7.22 7.56 -11.06
C ARG A 197 -6.37 6.49 -10.39
N LEU A 198 -6.92 5.79 -9.40
CA LEU A 198 -6.22 4.74 -8.67
C LEU A 198 -6.16 3.40 -9.42
N ALA A 199 -6.77 3.30 -10.60
CA ALA A 199 -6.61 2.18 -11.52
C ALA A 199 -5.32 2.27 -12.35
N GLN A 200 -4.66 3.43 -12.39
CA GLN A 200 -3.50 3.66 -13.24
C GLN A 200 -2.23 2.96 -12.71
N PRO A 201 -1.27 2.62 -13.58
CA PRO A 201 -0.10 1.81 -13.21
C PRO A 201 0.74 2.38 -12.06
N ASP A 202 0.80 3.70 -11.91
CA ASP A 202 1.55 4.37 -10.84
C ASP A 202 0.93 4.21 -9.44
N ALA A 203 -0.35 3.77 -9.35
CA ALA A 203 -1.01 3.39 -8.11
C ALA A 203 -0.81 1.91 -7.72
N ALA A 204 -0.11 1.11 -8.53
CA ALA A 204 0.03 -0.33 -8.30
C ALA A 204 0.67 -0.66 -6.94
N THR A 205 1.66 0.13 -6.51
CA THR A 205 2.32 -0.05 -5.20
C THR A 205 1.37 0.25 -4.05
N PHE A 206 0.48 1.25 -4.16
CA PHE A 206 -0.55 1.52 -3.17
C PHE A 206 -1.44 0.29 -2.94
N TRP A 207 -1.95 -0.32 -4.01
CA TRP A 207 -2.81 -1.50 -3.89
C TRP A 207 -2.07 -2.69 -3.30
N ARG A 208 -0.83 -2.92 -3.71
CA ARG A 208 -0.01 -4.00 -3.18
C ARG A 208 0.21 -3.88 -1.67
N ILE A 209 0.43 -2.68 -1.16
CA ILE A 209 0.58 -2.43 0.27
C ILE A 209 -0.65 -2.93 1.05
N TRP A 210 -1.86 -2.64 0.56
CA TRP A 210 -3.10 -3.09 1.20
C TRP A 210 -3.33 -4.60 1.02
N GLU A 211 -3.06 -5.13 -0.18
CA GLU A 211 -3.17 -6.56 -0.49
C GLU A 211 -2.21 -7.41 0.34
N ASP A 212 -0.99 -6.97 0.59
CA ASP A 212 0.00 -7.62 1.45
C ASP A 212 -0.47 -7.72 2.92
N GLU A 213 -1.33 -6.82 3.37
CA GLU A 213 -2.00 -6.85 4.67
C GLU A 213 -3.37 -7.57 4.62
N GLY A 214 -3.68 -8.26 3.52
CA GLY A 214 -4.90 -9.02 3.32
C GLY A 214 -6.14 -8.19 3.04
N TRP A 215 -6.02 -6.86 2.86
CA TRP A 215 -7.15 -6.01 2.52
C TRP A 215 -7.59 -6.23 1.07
N VAL A 216 -8.84 -5.98 0.81
CA VAL A 216 -9.49 -6.22 -0.50
C VAL A 216 -9.89 -4.90 -1.14
N SER A 217 -9.42 -4.64 -2.37
CA SER A 217 -9.91 -3.55 -3.21
C SER A 217 -11.01 -4.06 -4.15
N LEU A 218 -12.15 -3.39 -4.16
CA LEU A 218 -13.23 -3.70 -5.11
C LEU A 218 -12.83 -3.33 -6.54
N GLY A 219 -12.10 -2.24 -6.73
CA GLY A 219 -11.55 -1.85 -8.02
C GLY A 219 -10.67 -2.94 -8.64
N ARG A 220 -9.75 -3.48 -7.84
CA ARG A 220 -8.83 -4.54 -8.28
C ARG A 220 -9.50 -5.87 -8.61
N ILE A 221 -10.60 -6.22 -7.92
CA ILE A 221 -11.26 -7.52 -8.07
C ILE A 221 -12.47 -7.47 -8.99
N ARG A 222 -13.19 -6.35 -9.02
CA ARG A 222 -14.50 -6.21 -9.67
C ARG A 222 -14.57 -5.07 -10.69
N ASP A 223 -13.50 -4.29 -10.82
CA ASP A 223 -13.40 -3.13 -11.72
C ASP A 223 -14.47 -2.07 -11.48
N PHE A 224 -14.76 -1.79 -10.23
CA PHE A 224 -15.59 -0.66 -9.77
C PHE A 224 -15.17 -0.26 -8.36
N ASP A 225 -15.55 0.95 -7.91
CA ASP A 225 -15.27 1.44 -6.56
C ASP A 225 -13.76 1.48 -6.25
N TRP A 226 -13.02 2.10 -7.15
CA TRP A 226 -11.57 2.19 -7.08
C TRP A 226 -11.02 3.04 -5.92
N MET A 227 -11.90 3.80 -5.22
CA MET A 227 -11.51 4.50 -4.00
C MET A 227 -11.39 3.57 -2.79
N HIS A 228 -12.06 2.39 -2.83
CA HIS A 228 -12.41 1.56 -1.70
C HIS A 228 -11.43 0.43 -1.42
N VAL A 229 -11.05 0.30 -0.13
CA VAL A 229 -10.34 -0.87 0.39
C VAL A 229 -11.00 -1.34 1.69
N GLN A 230 -11.09 -2.66 1.91
CA GLN A 230 -11.79 -3.21 3.08
C GLN A 230 -11.07 -4.41 3.69
N ALA A 231 -11.16 -4.55 5.02
CA ALA A 231 -10.72 -5.71 5.78
C ALA A 231 -11.80 -6.80 5.84
N ALA A 232 -12.35 -7.14 4.67
CA ALA A 232 -13.33 -8.22 4.51
C ALA A 232 -13.25 -8.81 3.10
N ARG A 233 -13.32 -10.14 3.00
CA ARG A 233 -13.36 -10.87 1.73
C ARG A 233 -14.78 -10.91 1.16
N LEU A 234 -14.93 -10.97 -0.16
CA LEU A 234 -16.19 -11.09 -0.86
C LEU A 234 -16.84 -12.46 -0.68
#